data_ebd90c0a5c0613050234ba58b0a3695e
#
_entry.id   ebd90c0a5c0613050234ba58b0a3695e
#
_cell.length_a   1.000
_cell.length_b   1.000
_cell.length_c   1.000
_cell.angle_alpha   90.00
_cell.angle_beta   90.00
_cell.angle_gamma   90.00
#
_symmetry.space_group_name_H-M   'P 1'
#
loop_
_entity.id
_entity.type
_entity.pdbx_description
1 polymer ?
#
loop_
_entity_poly.entity_id
_entity_poly.type
_entity_poly.pdbx_seq_one_letter_code
_entity_poly.pdbx_strand_id
1 'polypeptide(L)'
;MINKRNNQIHIICREISHYYRALNYAIHHMEEDEFQYREHVCFERNGLMLDCSRNAVFTVEKVKFLIKTLAKLGMNVLMLYTEDTYEVEGQPYLGLIAENTPRTK
;
A
#
# COMPACT_ATOMS: atom_id res chain seq x y z
N MET A 1 -10.84 13.29 9.63
CA MET A 1 -10.69 14.70 10.00
C MET A 1 -9.38 14.91 10.74
N ILE A 2 -8.69 15.97 10.44
CA ILE A 2 -7.45 16.38 11.11
C ILE A 2 -7.53 17.88 11.41
N ASN A 3 -7.09 18.28 12.57
CA ASN A 3 -6.93 19.71 12.91
C ASN A 3 -5.65 19.94 13.72
N LYS A 4 -5.08 21.13 13.58
CA LYS A 4 -4.00 21.64 14.41
C LYS A 4 -4.48 22.90 15.12
N ARG A 5 -4.32 22.93 16.44
CA ARG A 5 -4.69 24.06 17.28
C ARG A 5 -3.78 24.08 18.51
N ASN A 6 -3.29 25.25 18.92
CA ASN A 6 -2.39 25.40 20.07
C ASN A 6 -1.19 24.45 20.05
N ASN A 7 -0.56 24.29 18.90
CA ASN A 7 0.57 23.38 18.66
C ASN A 7 0.27 21.89 18.94
N GLN A 8 -1.02 21.51 18.96
CA GLN A 8 -1.47 20.12 19.08
C GLN A 8 -2.19 19.69 17.81
N ILE A 9 -1.92 18.46 17.38
CA ILE A 9 -2.54 17.86 16.19
C ILE A 9 -3.49 16.76 16.66
N HIS A 10 -4.75 16.86 16.25
CA HIS A 10 -5.79 15.88 16.52
C HIS A 10 -6.20 15.20 15.22
N ILE A 11 -6.13 13.87 15.20
CA ILE A 11 -6.54 13.03 14.08
C ILE A 11 -7.70 12.16 14.52
N ILE A 12 -8.83 12.25 13.80
CA ILE A 12 -10.00 11.40 13.98
C ILE A 12 -10.19 10.59 12.71
N CYS A 13 -10.00 9.28 12.79
CA CYS A 13 -10.13 8.35 11.67
C CYS A 13 -10.78 7.04 12.15
N ARG A 14 -11.30 6.26 11.20
CA ARG A 14 -11.91 4.95 11.46
C ARG A 14 -10.93 3.80 11.28
N GLU A 15 -9.98 3.96 10.36
CA GLU A 15 -9.04 2.92 9.95
C GLU A 15 -7.60 3.43 9.97
N ILE A 16 -6.67 2.49 10.07
CA ILE A 16 -5.23 2.77 10.13
C ILE A 16 -4.70 3.44 8.86
N SER A 17 -5.23 3.07 7.69
CA SER A 17 -4.89 3.69 6.41
C SER A 17 -5.23 5.18 6.39
N HIS A 18 -6.37 5.55 6.97
CA HIS A 18 -6.78 6.95 7.10
C HIS A 18 -5.87 7.73 8.04
N TYR A 19 -5.36 7.07 9.09
CA TYR A 19 -4.38 7.68 10.00
C TYR A 19 -3.08 8.05 9.27
N TYR A 20 -2.51 7.14 8.49
CA TYR A 20 -1.27 7.41 7.74
C TYR A 20 -1.43 8.54 6.72
N ARG A 21 -2.58 8.61 6.06
CA ARG A 21 -2.91 9.71 5.15
C ARG A 21 -3.01 11.04 5.89
N ALA A 22 -3.72 11.06 7.03
CA ALA A 22 -3.83 12.24 7.86
C ALA A 22 -2.48 12.69 8.43
N LEU A 23 -1.65 11.74 8.86
CA LEU A 23 -0.30 12.02 9.34
C LEU A 23 0.57 12.64 8.23
N ASN A 24 0.50 12.09 7.02
CA ASN A 24 1.22 12.64 5.88
C ASN A 24 0.77 14.08 5.57
N TYR A 25 -0.54 14.36 5.63
CA TYR A 25 -1.07 15.71 5.51
C TYR A 25 -0.52 16.63 6.60
N ALA A 26 -0.55 16.20 7.86
CA ALA A 26 -0.02 16.97 8.99
C ALA A 26 1.45 17.34 8.82
N ILE A 27 2.27 16.41 8.36
CA ILE A 27 3.71 16.64 8.15
C ILE A 27 3.94 17.74 7.11
N HIS A 28 3.17 17.76 6.03
CA HIS A 28 3.30 18.76 4.97
C HIS A 28 2.78 20.15 5.36
N HIS A 29 1.93 20.24 6.39
CA HIS A 29 1.33 21.47 6.87
C HIS A 29 1.81 21.85 8.28
N MET A 30 2.93 21.29 8.72
CA MET A 30 3.44 21.52 10.09
C MET A 30 3.79 22.98 10.39
N GLU A 31 4.20 23.74 9.37
CA GLU A 31 4.58 25.15 9.51
C GLU A 31 3.39 26.10 9.67
N GLU A 32 2.18 25.64 9.35
CA GLU A 32 0.96 26.41 9.55
C GLU A 32 0.63 26.47 11.05
N ASP A 33 0.26 27.64 11.55
CA ASP A 33 -0.09 27.83 12.97
C ASP A 33 -1.35 27.03 13.35
N GLU A 34 -2.37 27.10 12.49
CA GLU A 34 -3.62 26.36 12.65
C GLU A 34 -4.10 25.86 11.29
N PHE A 35 -4.66 24.64 11.26
CA PHE A 35 -5.37 24.13 10.11
C PHE A 35 -6.49 23.18 10.52
N GLN A 36 -7.50 23.06 9.64
CA GLN A 36 -8.54 22.05 9.74
C GLN A 36 -8.81 21.46 8.36
N TYR A 37 -8.75 20.12 8.28
CA TYR A 37 -9.03 19.40 7.04
C TYR A 37 -9.94 18.21 7.31
N ARG A 38 -10.95 18.06 6.48
CA ARG A 38 -11.87 16.92 6.50
C ARG A 38 -11.92 16.29 5.13
N GLU A 39 -11.70 14.98 5.10
CA GLU A 39 -11.83 14.17 3.90
C GLU A 39 -12.92 13.13 4.11
N HIS A 40 -13.68 12.86 3.06
CA HIS A 40 -14.70 11.82 3.04
C HIS A 40 -14.16 10.61 2.27
N VAL A 41 -14.26 9.45 2.91
CA VAL A 41 -13.81 8.19 2.31
C VAL A 41 -14.94 7.66 1.43
N CYS A 42 -14.69 7.57 0.12
CA CYS A 42 -15.66 7.12 -0.86
C CYS A 42 -15.62 5.61 -1.10
N PHE A 43 -14.47 4.97 -0.83
CA PHE A 43 -14.25 3.55 -1.10
C PHE A 43 -13.77 2.84 0.16
N GLU A 44 -14.39 1.71 0.48
CA GLU A 44 -13.98 0.83 1.56
C GLU A 44 -12.61 0.19 1.29
N ARG A 45 -12.37 -0.15 0.02
CA ARG A 45 -11.11 -0.72 -0.45
C ARG A 45 -10.57 0.12 -1.59
N ASN A 46 -9.32 0.54 -1.46
CA ASN A 46 -8.62 1.33 -2.45
C ASN A 46 -7.15 0.90 -2.48
N GLY A 47 -6.62 0.62 -3.66
CA GLY A 47 -5.26 0.11 -3.73
C GLY A 47 -4.73 -0.09 -5.13
N LEU A 48 -3.69 -0.89 -5.22
CA LEU A 48 -2.94 -1.17 -6.43
C LEU A 48 -2.81 -2.68 -6.64
N MET A 49 -2.87 -3.10 -7.89
CA MET A 49 -2.50 -4.44 -8.31
C MET A 49 -1.14 -4.40 -9.04
N LEU A 50 -0.21 -5.25 -8.60
CA LEU A 50 1.08 -5.45 -9.24
C LEU A 50 1.09 -6.77 -10.01
N ASP A 51 1.48 -6.71 -11.26
CA ASP A 51 1.74 -7.90 -12.05
C ASP A 51 3.13 -8.46 -11.69
N CYS A 52 3.15 -9.66 -11.14
CA CYS A 52 4.35 -10.44 -10.80
C CYS A 52 4.55 -11.64 -11.74
N SER A 53 3.73 -11.77 -12.79
CA SER A 53 3.74 -12.92 -13.71
C SER A 53 4.64 -12.73 -14.94
N ARG A 54 5.07 -11.49 -15.21
CA ARG A 54 5.80 -11.13 -16.43
C ARG A 54 7.21 -10.58 -16.16
N ASN A 55 7.88 -10.09 -17.22
CA ASN A 55 9.32 -9.80 -17.23
C ASN A 55 9.83 -8.70 -16.27
N ALA A 56 8.97 -7.91 -15.67
CA ALA A 56 9.35 -6.78 -14.83
C ALA A 56 8.83 -6.93 -13.39
N VAL A 57 9.20 -8.03 -12.74
CA VAL A 57 8.82 -8.29 -11.34
C VAL A 57 9.57 -7.34 -10.41
N PHE A 58 8.85 -6.70 -9.51
CA PHE A 58 9.42 -5.82 -8.52
C PHE A 58 10.27 -6.58 -7.50
N THR A 59 11.41 -6.03 -7.12
CA THR A 59 12.18 -6.54 -5.99
C THR A 59 11.43 -6.33 -4.68
N VAL A 60 11.72 -7.14 -3.66
CA VAL A 60 11.11 -7.01 -2.32
C VAL A 60 11.28 -5.59 -1.76
N GLU A 61 12.45 -4.99 -1.96
CA GLU A 61 12.71 -3.61 -1.49
C GLU A 61 11.82 -2.57 -2.18
N LYS A 62 11.58 -2.73 -3.47
CA LYS A 62 10.65 -1.86 -4.21
C LYS A 62 9.21 -2.05 -3.76
N VAL A 63 8.80 -3.28 -3.48
CA VAL A 63 7.46 -3.56 -2.94
C VAL A 63 7.29 -2.93 -1.55
N LYS A 64 8.28 -3.05 -0.67
CA LYS A 64 8.27 -2.39 0.65
C LYS A 64 8.16 -0.86 0.54
N PHE A 65 8.92 -0.27 -0.37
CA PHE A 65 8.84 1.17 -0.65
C PHE A 65 7.44 1.55 -1.14
N LEU A 66 6.88 0.77 -2.05
CA LEU A 66 5.54 0.99 -2.58
C LEU A 66 4.47 0.91 -1.49
N ILE A 67 4.52 -0.10 -0.61
CA ILE A 67 3.59 -0.23 0.53
C ILE A 67 3.61 1.04 1.41
N LYS A 68 4.79 1.57 1.72
CA LYS A 68 4.93 2.81 2.49
C LYS A 68 4.32 4.00 1.76
N THR A 69 4.49 4.07 0.44
CA THR A 69 3.91 5.13 -0.40
C THR A 69 2.39 5.03 -0.45
N LEU A 70 1.85 3.83 -0.65
CA LEU A 70 0.41 3.58 -0.65
C LEU A 70 -0.24 3.95 0.70
N ALA A 71 0.42 3.62 1.82
CA ALA A 71 -0.04 4.00 3.15
C ALA A 71 -0.16 5.52 3.30
N LYS A 72 0.83 6.31 2.84
CA LYS A 72 0.78 7.77 2.85
C LYS A 72 -0.35 8.35 2.01
N LEU A 73 -0.77 7.63 0.97
CA LEU A 73 -1.90 7.98 0.11
C LEU A 73 -3.26 7.53 0.70
N GLY A 74 -3.25 6.79 1.81
CA GLY A 74 -4.46 6.24 2.44
C GLY A 74 -5.01 5.01 1.74
N MET A 75 -4.21 4.36 0.92
CA MET A 75 -4.58 3.10 0.28
C MET A 75 -4.42 1.94 1.26
N ASN A 76 -5.32 0.96 1.18
CA ASN A 76 -5.42 -0.16 2.12
C ASN A 76 -5.36 -1.54 1.45
N VAL A 77 -5.15 -1.59 0.14
CA VAL A 77 -5.06 -2.85 -0.62
C VAL A 77 -3.80 -2.84 -1.49
N LEU A 78 -3.03 -3.92 -1.41
CA LEU A 78 -2.04 -4.29 -2.41
C LEU A 78 -2.33 -5.71 -2.87
N MET A 79 -2.55 -5.88 -4.16
CA MET A 79 -2.79 -7.17 -4.78
C MET A 79 -1.59 -7.55 -5.65
N LEU A 80 -1.12 -8.78 -5.51
CA LEU A 80 -0.08 -9.35 -6.36
C LEU A 80 -0.72 -10.33 -7.33
N TYR A 81 -0.56 -10.09 -8.61
CA TYR A 81 -1.01 -10.99 -9.66
C TYR A 81 0.16 -11.89 -10.08
N THR A 82 0.07 -13.17 -9.77
CA THR A 82 1.20 -14.12 -9.87
C THR A 82 1.04 -15.18 -10.96
N GLU A 83 -0.18 -15.40 -11.49
CA GLU A 83 -0.49 -16.55 -12.37
C GLU A 83 0.10 -17.85 -11.81
N ASP A 84 0.80 -18.61 -12.65
CA ASP A 84 1.42 -19.91 -12.33
C ASP A 84 2.89 -19.78 -11.86
N THR A 85 3.34 -18.57 -11.56
CA THR A 85 4.73 -18.31 -11.15
C THR A 85 4.99 -18.59 -9.67
N TYR A 86 3.94 -18.94 -8.91
CA TYR A 86 4.00 -19.15 -7.48
C TYR A 86 3.50 -20.54 -7.10
N GLU A 87 4.35 -21.32 -6.42
CA GLU A 87 4.00 -22.63 -5.87
C GLU A 87 3.25 -22.48 -4.56
N VAL A 88 2.12 -23.17 -4.42
CA VAL A 88 1.33 -23.23 -3.20
C VAL A 88 1.37 -24.65 -2.65
N GLU A 89 1.81 -24.82 -1.40
CA GLU A 89 1.83 -26.11 -0.74
C GLU A 89 0.44 -26.75 -0.70
N GLY A 90 0.33 -28.01 -1.11
CA GLY A 90 -0.94 -28.74 -1.22
C GLY A 90 -1.77 -28.42 -2.47
N GLN A 91 -1.27 -27.58 -3.39
CA GLN A 91 -1.93 -27.25 -4.66
C GLN A 91 -1.01 -27.56 -5.85
N PRO A 92 -0.87 -28.84 -6.26
CA PRO A 92 0.13 -29.25 -7.26
C PRO A 92 -0.11 -28.68 -8.66
N TYR A 93 -1.28 -28.11 -8.93
CA TYR A 93 -1.63 -27.50 -10.22
C TYR A 93 -1.30 -26.01 -10.30
N LEU A 94 -0.96 -25.37 -9.17
CA LEU A 94 -0.50 -23.99 -9.13
C LEU A 94 1.03 -23.98 -9.15
N GLY A 95 1.61 -23.22 -10.07
CA GLY A 95 3.06 -23.09 -10.18
C GLY A 95 3.74 -24.22 -10.97
N LEU A 96 3.06 -24.81 -11.92
CA LEU A 96 3.68 -25.70 -12.91
C LEU A 96 4.70 -24.92 -13.74
N ILE A 97 5.92 -24.87 -13.24
CA ILE A 97 7.08 -24.49 -14.06
C ILE A 97 7.30 -25.64 -14.99
N ALA A 98 7.21 -25.39 -16.30
CA ALA A 98 7.58 -26.37 -17.31
C ALA A 98 8.97 -26.92 -16.95
N GLU A 99 9.13 -28.24 -16.87
CA GLU A 99 10.33 -28.97 -16.42
C GLU A 99 11.64 -28.55 -17.10
N ASN A 100 11.60 -27.70 -18.13
CA ASN A 100 12.73 -27.28 -18.94
C ASN A 100 13.15 -25.82 -18.77
N THR A 101 12.67 -25.09 -17.79
CA THR A 101 13.16 -23.73 -17.57
C THR A 101 14.30 -23.74 -16.55
N PRO A 102 15.55 -23.40 -16.91
CA PRO A 102 16.66 -23.33 -15.97
C PRO A 102 16.31 -22.33 -14.85
N ARG A 103 16.26 -22.80 -13.60
CA ARG A 103 16.16 -21.91 -12.45
C ARG A 103 17.42 -21.07 -12.37
N THR A 104 17.39 -19.84 -12.79
CA THR A 104 18.45 -18.87 -12.46
C THR A 104 18.38 -18.60 -10.97
N LYS A 105 19.45 -18.99 -10.27
CA LYS A 105 19.65 -18.76 -8.84
C LYS A 105 19.84 -17.27 -8.53
#